data_4b364e91f0640ee70222020e7663da41
#
_entry.id   4b364e91f0640ee70222020e7663da41
#
_cell.length_a   1.000
_cell.length_b   1.000
_cell.length_c   1.000
_cell.angle_alpha   90.00
_cell.angle_beta   90.00
_cell.angle_gamma   90.00
#
_symmetry.space_group_name_H-M   'P 1'
#
loop_
_entity.id
_entity.type
_entity.pdbx_description
1 polymer ?
#
loop_
_entity_poly.entity_id
_entity_poly.type
_entity_poly.pdbx_seq_one_letter_code
_entity_poly.pdbx_strand_id
1 'polypeptide(L)'
;AIAPLLLVNNYSPDGLEPPTFNILSFVRVAPLLVVAVFVLALKEMASVGLLPVYGVRSGLTEATAALMLFFAAIGGAVLQFPIGWFGDYFSRVGVMVVCGLIGIAGAVVLPFVIMVPWLLFLTLFVWMGFFAGVYTITLTLAGQWFRGNELAIAIASFGVFWGLGGLAGPVIAGYAMDVWGPNGFPLMMGASATLLIVFCMVPRFRQAPRTAAVVRSTP
;
A
#
# COMPACT_ATOMS: atom_id res chain seq x y z
N ALA A 1 -2.16 3.86 -27.94
CA ALA A 1 -1.43 2.89 -27.08
C ALA A 1 -1.65 1.42 -27.48
N ILE A 2 -2.41 1.10 -28.56
CA ILE A 2 -2.73 -0.27 -29.00
C ILE A 2 -1.75 -0.80 -30.06
N ALA A 3 -1.05 0.08 -30.78
CA ALA A 3 -0.15 -0.29 -31.87
C ALA A 3 0.97 -1.29 -31.51
N PRO A 4 1.65 -1.21 -30.35
CA PRO A 4 2.65 -2.21 -30.00
C PRO A 4 2.07 -3.60 -29.71
N LEU A 5 0.80 -3.72 -29.28
CA LEU A 5 0.17 -5.00 -29.03
C LEU A 5 -0.16 -5.77 -30.32
N LEU A 6 -0.33 -5.08 -31.44
CA LEU A 6 -0.58 -5.71 -32.73
C LEU A 6 0.71 -6.28 -33.37
N LEU A 7 1.89 -5.86 -32.91
CA LEU A 7 3.19 -6.37 -33.34
C LEU A 7 3.66 -7.60 -32.56
N VAL A 8 2.99 -7.96 -31.45
CA VAL A 8 3.32 -9.11 -30.57
C VAL A 8 2.52 -10.35 -30.95
N ASN A 9 2.10 -10.49 -32.20
CA ASN A 9 1.15 -11.54 -32.64
C ASN A 9 1.71 -12.99 -32.64
N ASN A 10 2.94 -13.24 -32.20
CA ASN A 10 3.54 -14.58 -32.18
C ASN A 10 4.33 -14.92 -30.92
N TYR A 11 4.07 -14.25 -29.79
CA TYR A 11 4.64 -14.68 -28.52
C TYR A 11 3.74 -15.72 -27.88
N SER A 12 3.89 -16.99 -28.31
CA SER A 12 3.44 -18.15 -27.51
C SER A 12 4.43 -18.30 -26.37
N PRO A 13 4.01 -18.22 -25.11
CA PRO A 13 4.88 -18.56 -23.98
C PRO A 13 4.96 -20.10 -23.88
N ASP A 14 5.51 -20.74 -24.92
CA ASP A 14 5.79 -22.16 -24.90
C ASP A 14 6.91 -22.42 -23.88
N GLY A 15 6.58 -23.13 -22.81
CA GLY A 15 7.53 -23.56 -21.79
C GLY A 15 7.35 -22.94 -20.40
N LEU A 16 6.29 -22.17 -20.17
CA LEU A 16 5.99 -21.73 -18.79
C LEU A 16 5.32 -22.88 -18.02
N GLU A 17 5.99 -23.35 -16.97
CA GLU A 17 5.40 -24.34 -16.06
C GLU A 17 4.05 -23.85 -15.50
N PRO A 18 3.08 -24.76 -15.27
CA PRO A 18 1.81 -24.40 -14.67
C PRO A 18 2.08 -23.81 -13.27
N PRO A 19 1.33 -22.76 -12.88
CA PRO A 19 1.55 -22.11 -11.60
C PRO A 19 1.20 -23.06 -10.45
N THR A 20 1.98 -22.99 -9.38
CA THR A 20 1.82 -23.85 -8.18
C THR A 20 0.68 -23.39 -7.27
N PHE A 21 0.14 -22.20 -7.50
CA PHE A 21 -0.97 -21.62 -6.72
C PHE A 21 -1.92 -20.80 -7.60
N ASN A 22 -3.10 -20.53 -7.08
CA ASN A 22 -4.10 -19.66 -7.70
C ASN A 22 -4.31 -18.37 -6.87
N ILE A 23 -5.09 -17.42 -7.40
CA ILE A 23 -5.36 -16.12 -6.76
C ILE A 23 -5.89 -16.27 -5.33
N LEU A 24 -6.78 -17.22 -5.06
CA LEU A 24 -7.35 -17.42 -3.72
C LEU A 24 -6.34 -18.05 -2.75
N SER A 25 -5.51 -18.98 -3.22
CA SER A 25 -4.49 -19.61 -2.40
C SER A 25 -3.32 -18.67 -2.11
N PHE A 26 -3.16 -17.58 -2.88
CA PHE A 26 -2.12 -16.56 -2.68
C PHE A 26 -2.14 -15.96 -1.27
N VAL A 27 -3.31 -15.86 -0.64
CA VAL A 27 -3.45 -15.42 0.77
C VAL A 27 -2.61 -16.28 1.73
N ARG A 28 -2.53 -17.59 1.46
CA ARG A 28 -1.77 -18.53 2.30
C ARG A 28 -0.29 -18.56 1.91
N VAL A 29 0.01 -18.32 0.64
CA VAL A 29 1.36 -18.36 0.09
C VAL A 29 2.16 -17.12 0.49
N ALA A 30 1.57 -15.93 0.39
CA ALA A 30 2.24 -14.67 0.67
C ALA A 30 1.35 -13.68 1.47
N PRO A 31 0.97 -14.02 2.72
CA PRO A 31 0.03 -13.23 3.52
C PRO A 31 0.52 -11.80 3.77
N LEU A 32 1.83 -11.59 3.91
CA LEU A 32 2.40 -10.24 4.08
C LEU A 32 2.11 -9.35 2.87
N LEU A 33 2.31 -9.87 1.65
CA LEU A 33 2.07 -9.10 0.43
C LEU A 33 0.58 -8.78 0.25
N VAL A 34 -0.29 -9.74 0.56
CA VAL A 34 -1.75 -9.56 0.52
C VAL A 34 -2.18 -8.44 1.47
N VAL A 35 -1.74 -8.50 2.73
CA VAL A 35 -2.10 -7.50 3.73
C VAL A 35 -1.51 -6.14 3.37
N ALA A 36 -0.27 -6.08 2.87
CA ALA A 36 0.34 -4.83 2.45
C ALA A 36 -0.46 -4.16 1.33
N VAL A 37 -0.85 -4.89 0.29
CA VAL A 37 -1.65 -4.35 -0.82
C VAL A 37 -3.04 -3.95 -0.36
N PHE A 38 -3.69 -4.79 0.44
CA PHE A 38 -5.04 -4.52 0.97
C PHE A 38 -5.07 -3.26 1.84
N VAL A 39 -4.15 -3.16 2.81
CA VAL A 39 -4.05 -2.00 3.72
C VAL A 39 -3.71 -0.72 2.94
N LEU A 40 -2.84 -0.83 1.94
CA LEU A 40 -2.49 0.30 1.10
C LEU A 40 -3.70 0.82 0.33
N ALA A 41 -4.43 -0.06 -0.36
CA ALA A 41 -5.61 0.29 -1.14
C ALA A 41 -6.74 0.85 -0.26
N LEU A 42 -6.96 0.23 0.91
CA LEU A 42 -7.91 0.68 1.91
C LEU A 42 -7.63 2.12 2.31
N LYS A 43 -6.37 2.42 2.65
CA LYS A 43 -5.95 3.76 3.04
C LYS A 43 -6.02 4.76 1.88
N GLU A 44 -5.57 4.37 0.69
CA GLU A 44 -5.50 5.26 -0.46
C GLU A 44 -6.89 5.69 -0.91
N MET A 45 -7.81 4.73 -1.09
CA MET A 45 -9.17 5.04 -1.50
C MET A 45 -9.96 5.79 -0.42
N ALA A 46 -9.74 5.49 0.86
CA ALA A 46 -10.29 6.28 1.95
C ALA A 46 -9.74 7.71 1.95
N SER A 47 -8.45 7.90 1.66
CA SER A 47 -7.84 9.24 1.58
C SER A 47 -8.40 10.04 0.41
N VAL A 48 -8.48 9.44 -0.79
CA VAL A 48 -9.04 10.11 -1.97
C VAL A 48 -10.48 10.57 -1.72
N GLY A 49 -11.30 9.70 -1.10
CA GLY A 49 -12.72 10.00 -0.85
C GLY A 49 -12.98 10.89 0.36
N LEU A 50 -12.24 10.72 1.45
CA LEU A 50 -12.63 11.27 2.75
C LEU A 50 -11.61 12.21 3.39
N LEU A 51 -10.39 12.35 2.88
CA LEU A 51 -9.43 13.31 3.44
C LEU A 51 -9.91 14.77 3.34
N PRO A 52 -10.52 15.24 2.22
CA PRO A 52 -11.12 16.56 2.18
C PRO A 52 -12.32 16.70 3.13
N VAL A 53 -13.15 15.65 3.24
CA VAL A 53 -14.29 15.63 4.15
C VAL A 53 -13.82 15.73 5.61
N TYR A 54 -12.75 15.03 5.96
CA TYR A 54 -12.09 15.14 7.26
C TYR A 54 -11.66 16.60 7.52
N GLY A 55 -11.01 17.25 6.53
CA GLY A 55 -10.59 18.64 6.62
C GLY A 55 -11.75 19.59 6.90
N VAL A 56 -12.82 19.50 6.11
CA VAL A 56 -14.02 20.35 6.27
C VAL A 56 -14.72 20.07 7.61
N ARG A 57 -14.92 18.80 7.98
CA ARG A 57 -15.51 18.44 9.29
C ARG A 57 -14.64 18.88 10.47
N SER A 58 -13.35 19.10 10.25
CA SER A 58 -12.41 19.62 11.26
C SER A 58 -12.32 21.15 11.27
N GLY A 59 -13.12 21.87 10.46
CA GLY A 59 -13.21 23.33 10.44
C GLY A 59 -12.36 24.04 9.38
N LEU A 60 -11.73 23.30 8.45
CA LEU A 60 -11.02 23.92 7.32
C LEU A 60 -11.99 24.40 6.24
N THR A 61 -11.56 25.39 5.46
CA THR A 61 -12.26 25.78 4.24
C THR A 61 -12.15 24.67 3.18
N GLU A 62 -13.14 24.60 2.28
CA GLU A 62 -13.14 23.63 1.18
C GLU A 62 -11.87 23.74 0.32
N ALA A 63 -11.39 24.95 0.06
CA ALA A 63 -10.16 25.18 -0.70
C ALA A 63 -8.93 24.58 0.00
N THR A 64 -8.79 24.78 1.32
CA THR A 64 -7.70 24.20 2.10
C THR A 64 -7.81 22.67 2.16
N ALA A 65 -9.02 22.15 2.33
CA ALA A 65 -9.28 20.72 2.35
C ALA A 65 -8.96 20.05 1.00
N ALA A 66 -9.23 20.70 -0.12
CA ALA A 66 -8.83 20.21 -1.44
C ALA A 66 -7.29 20.16 -1.60
N LEU A 67 -6.57 21.17 -1.07
CA LEU A 67 -5.09 21.16 -1.10
C LEU A 67 -4.48 20.02 -0.28
N MET A 68 -5.19 19.47 0.70
CA MET A 68 -4.70 18.30 1.45
C MET A 68 -4.43 17.11 0.52
N LEU A 69 -5.31 16.83 -0.45
CA LEU A 69 -5.07 15.77 -1.45
C LEU A 69 -3.87 16.06 -2.33
N PHE A 70 -3.67 17.31 -2.72
CA PHE A 70 -2.55 17.71 -3.55
C PHE A 70 -1.20 17.43 -2.86
N PHE A 71 -1.05 17.87 -1.59
CA PHE A 71 0.18 17.61 -0.84
C PHE A 71 0.38 16.13 -0.51
N ALA A 72 -0.70 15.40 -0.24
CA ALA A 72 -0.65 13.95 -0.06
C ALA A 72 -0.17 13.24 -1.34
N ALA A 73 -0.70 13.61 -2.51
CA ALA A 73 -0.34 13.02 -3.79
C ALA A 73 1.12 13.32 -4.19
N ILE A 74 1.57 14.57 -4.03
CA ILE A 74 2.98 14.95 -4.30
C ILE A 74 3.90 14.19 -3.35
N GLY A 75 3.56 14.09 -2.07
CA GLY A 75 4.34 13.28 -1.11
C GLY A 75 4.47 11.84 -1.58
N GLY A 76 3.35 11.24 -2.01
CA GLY A 76 3.32 9.90 -2.59
C GLY A 76 4.24 9.75 -3.79
N ALA A 77 4.18 10.68 -4.73
CA ALA A 77 5.00 10.63 -5.93
C ALA A 77 6.51 10.83 -5.64
N VAL A 78 6.86 11.80 -4.79
CA VAL A 78 8.25 12.19 -4.54
C VAL A 78 8.96 11.18 -3.63
N LEU A 79 8.33 10.77 -2.52
CA LEU A 79 8.99 9.94 -1.51
C LEU A 79 9.10 8.45 -1.90
N GLN A 80 8.39 8.01 -2.94
CA GLN A 80 8.58 6.65 -3.47
C GLN A 80 10.01 6.39 -3.95
N PHE A 81 10.69 7.40 -4.52
CA PHE A 81 12.06 7.26 -5.00
C PHE A 81 13.06 6.97 -3.86
N PRO A 82 13.17 7.82 -2.82
CA PRO A 82 14.08 7.53 -1.73
C PRO A 82 13.70 6.25 -0.97
N ILE A 83 12.41 5.94 -0.81
CA ILE A 83 11.99 4.71 -0.13
C ILE A 83 12.37 3.47 -0.93
N GLY A 84 12.22 3.49 -2.25
CA GLY A 84 12.70 2.43 -3.13
C GLY A 84 14.21 2.23 -2.98
N TRP A 85 14.97 3.32 -3.02
CA TRP A 85 16.42 3.30 -2.81
C TRP A 85 16.81 2.73 -1.44
N PHE A 86 16.16 3.15 -0.35
CA PHE A 86 16.35 2.55 0.98
C PHE A 86 16.02 1.06 1.00
N GLY A 87 15.00 0.63 0.26
CA GLY A 87 14.62 -0.78 0.12
C GLY A 87 15.68 -1.65 -0.57
N ASP A 88 16.58 -1.04 -1.36
CA ASP A 88 17.69 -1.75 -2.00
C ASP A 88 18.88 -1.95 -1.05
N TYR A 89 19.13 -1.00 -0.14
CA TYR A 89 20.25 -1.04 0.81
C TYR A 89 19.90 -1.67 2.15
N PHE A 90 18.65 -1.59 2.57
CA PHE A 90 18.20 -2.11 3.86
C PHE A 90 17.23 -3.29 3.70
N SER A 91 16.92 -3.94 4.80
CA SER A 91 15.86 -4.96 4.82
C SER A 91 14.53 -4.38 4.34
N ARG A 92 13.97 -4.92 3.24
CA ARG A 92 12.68 -4.48 2.69
C ARG A 92 11.56 -4.50 3.71
N VAL A 93 11.49 -5.58 4.49
CA VAL A 93 10.50 -5.69 5.56
C VAL A 93 10.78 -4.65 6.66
N GLY A 94 12.06 -4.36 6.95
CA GLY A 94 12.44 -3.27 7.86
C GLY A 94 11.96 -1.91 7.37
N VAL A 95 12.12 -1.62 6.08
CA VAL A 95 11.61 -0.37 5.47
C VAL A 95 10.08 -0.31 5.55
N MET A 96 9.36 -1.42 5.32
CA MET A 96 7.90 -1.47 5.49
C MET A 96 7.48 -1.16 6.95
N VAL A 97 8.22 -1.66 7.93
CA VAL A 97 7.97 -1.37 9.35
C VAL A 97 8.17 0.13 9.64
N VAL A 98 9.25 0.73 9.13
CA VAL A 98 9.48 2.18 9.27
C VAL A 98 8.35 2.99 8.61
N CYS A 99 7.92 2.62 7.40
CA CYS A 99 6.78 3.24 6.74
C CYS A 99 5.49 3.10 7.57
N GLY A 100 5.26 1.94 8.17
CA GLY A 100 4.12 1.70 9.06
C GLY A 100 4.19 2.55 10.34
N LEU A 101 5.36 2.69 10.97
CA LEU A 101 5.56 3.54 12.15
C LEU A 101 5.30 5.02 11.83
N ILE A 102 5.79 5.51 10.68
CA ILE A 102 5.47 6.86 10.19
C ILE A 102 3.98 6.98 9.90
N GLY A 103 3.36 5.89 9.40
CA GLY A 103 1.91 5.79 9.21
C GLY A 103 1.13 6.00 10.51
N ILE A 104 1.55 5.39 11.61
CA ILE A 104 0.94 5.58 12.93
C ILE A 104 1.23 7.00 13.46
N ALA A 105 2.48 7.46 13.36
CA ALA A 105 2.86 8.79 13.81
C ALA A 105 2.06 9.89 13.11
N GLY A 106 1.91 9.81 11.78
CA GLY A 106 1.10 10.75 11.01
C GLY A 106 -0.38 10.74 11.42
N ALA A 107 -0.93 9.55 11.69
CA ALA A 107 -2.31 9.43 12.17
C ALA A 107 -2.51 10.09 13.54
N VAL A 108 -1.53 9.97 14.44
CA VAL A 108 -1.57 10.61 15.76
C VAL A 108 -1.37 12.12 15.65
N VAL A 109 -0.44 12.58 14.81
CA VAL A 109 -0.07 14.00 14.69
C VAL A 109 -1.16 14.81 13.96
N LEU A 110 -1.85 14.22 12.97
CA LEU A 110 -2.78 14.93 12.09
C LEU A 110 -3.83 15.76 12.83
N PRO A 111 -4.53 15.26 13.87
CA PRO A 111 -5.53 16.07 14.59
C PRO A 111 -4.95 17.29 15.29
N PHE A 112 -3.69 17.28 15.68
CA PHE A 112 -3.05 18.39 16.40
C PHE A 112 -2.55 19.49 15.46
N VAL A 113 -2.23 19.14 14.21
CA VAL A 113 -1.67 20.08 13.23
C VAL A 113 -2.71 20.62 12.25
N ILE A 114 -3.94 20.12 12.32
CA ILE A 114 -4.99 20.41 11.32
C ILE A 114 -5.23 21.93 11.13
N MET A 115 -5.11 22.73 12.19
CA MET A 115 -5.33 24.18 12.16
C MET A 115 -4.07 24.99 11.80
N VAL A 116 -2.91 24.31 11.57
CA VAL A 116 -1.66 24.98 11.21
C VAL A 116 -1.27 24.58 9.80
N PRO A 117 -1.61 25.38 8.76
CA PRO A 117 -1.56 24.94 7.36
C PRO A 117 -0.22 24.38 6.90
N TRP A 118 0.89 25.01 7.25
CA TRP A 118 2.21 24.53 6.83
C TRP A 118 2.59 23.20 7.48
N LEU A 119 2.24 22.97 8.76
CA LEU A 119 2.45 21.69 9.45
C LEU A 119 1.53 20.61 8.91
N LEU A 120 0.27 20.96 8.62
CA LEU A 120 -0.70 20.05 8.00
C LEU A 120 -0.17 19.53 6.67
N PHE A 121 0.23 20.42 5.77
CA PHE A 121 0.69 20.04 4.45
C PHE A 121 2.01 19.26 4.51
N LEU A 122 2.94 19.64 5.37
CA LEU A 122 4.18 18.88 5.61
C LEU A 122 3.88 17.48 6.16
N THR A 123 2.96 17.38 7.12
CA THR A 123 2.54 16.09 7.70
C THR A 123 1.94 15.20 6.62
N LEU A 124 1.03 15.72 5.81
CA LEU A 124 0.40 14.96 4.73
C LEU A 124 1.41 14.52 3.67
N PHE A 125 2.32 15.41 3.27
CA PHE A 125 3.40 15.09 2.34
C PHE A 125 4.26 13.92 2.84
N VAL A 126 4.75 14.00 4.07
CA VAL A 126 5.60 12.95 4.65
C VAL A 126 4.78 11.68 4.90
N TRP A 127 3.64 11.80 5.57
CA TRP A 127 2.82 10.67 5.98
C TRP A 127 2.33 9.84 4.79
N MET A 128 1.72 10.50 3.81
CA MET A 128 1.20 9.81 2.62
C MET A 128 2.32 9.30 1.73
N GLY A 129 3.43 10.04 1.65
CA GLY A 129 4.58 9.65 0.86
C GLY A 129 5.25 8.37 1.36
N PHE A 130 5.51 8.28 2.65
CA PHE A 130 6.10 7.06 3.23
C PHE A 130 5.15 5.87 3.08
N PHE A 131 3.85 6.09 3.20
CA PHE A 131 2.91 4.99 3.05
C PHE A 131 2.81 4.50 1.60
N ALA A 132 2.89 5.39 0.62
CA ALA A 132 2.94 5.01 -0.80
C ALA A 132 4.18 4.16 -1.12
N GLY A 133 5.29 4.39 -0.43
CA GLY A 133 6.50 3.58 -0.54
C GLY A 133 6.32 2.11 -0.17
N VAL A 134 5.33 1.77 0.66
CA VAL A 134 4.99 0.38 0.98
C VAL A 134 4.65 -0.41 -0.30
N TYR A 135 3.96 0.22 -1.27
CA TYR A 135 3.64 -0.44 -2.54
C TYR A 135 4.90 -0.79 -3.35
N THR A 136 5.82 0.16 -3.44
CA THR A 136 7.11 -0.05 -4.12
C THR A 136 7.87 -1.22 -3.52
N ILE A 137 7.96 -1.28 -2.20
CA ILE A 137 8.61 -2.40 -1.50
C ILE A 137 7.85 -3.72 -1.70
N THR A 138 6.51 -3.68 -1.69
CA THR A 138 5.67 -4.87 -1.90
C THR A 138 5.87 -5.45 -3.30
N LEU A 139 5.91 -4.62 -4.34
CA LEU A 139 6.20 -5.05 -5.71
C LEU A 139 7.61 -5.65 -5.83
N THR A 140 8.59 -5.01 -5.20
CA THR A 140 9.97 -5.50 -5.21
C THR A 140 10.10 -6.87 -4.52
N LEU A 141 9.39 -7.07 -3.38
CA LEU A 141 9.33 -8.38 -2.71
C LEU A 141 8.65 -9.44 -3.59
N ALA A 142 7.55 -9.09 -4.26
CA ALA A 142 6.89 -10.00 -5.18
C ALA A 142 7.82 -10.46 -6.31
N GLY A 143 8.54 -9.53 -6.95
CA GLY A 143 9.52 -9.84 -7.99
C GLY A 143 10.73 -10.65 -7.51
N GLN A 144 11.03 -10.62 -6.19
CA GLN A 144 12.09 -11.46 -5.61
C GLN A 144 11.60 -12.86 -5.25
N TRP A 145 10.35 -12.98 -4.79
CA TRP A 145 9.80 -14.23 -4.31
C TRP A 145 9.23 -15.09 -5.44
N PHE A 146 8.72 -14.48 -6.50
CA PHE A 146 8.03 -15.16 -7.59
C PHE A 146 8.69 -14.87 -8.94
N ARG A 147 8.57 -15.78 -9.90
CA ARG A 147 9.07 -15.63 -11.27
C ARG A 147 8.07 -16.25 -12.28
N GLY A 148 8.20 -15.85 -13.55
CA GLY A 148 7.37 -16.39 -14.64
C GLY A 148 5.86 -16.29 -14.33
N ASN A 149 5.15 -17.41 -14.50
CA ASN A 149 3.71 -17.50 -14.27
C ASN A 149 3.30 -17.22 -12.82
N GLU A 150 4.12 -17.58 -11.85
CA GLU A 150 3.83 -17.29 -10.44
C GLU A 150 3.84 -15.79 -10.14
N LEU A 151 4.78 -15.04 -10.73
CA LEU A 151 4.79 -13.58 -10.61
C LEU A 151 3.54 -12.96 -11.27
N ALA A 152 3.13 -13.45 -12.43
CA ALA A 152 1.92 -12.98 -13.10
C ALA A 152 0.67 -13.18 -12.21
N ILE A 153 0.55 -14.33 -11.55
CA ILE A 153 -0.56 -14.60 -10.62
C ILE A 153 -0.45 -13.74 -9.36
N ALA A 154 0.77 -13.53 -8.82
CA ALA A 154 0.96 -12.64 -7.69
C ALA A 154 0.49 -11.22 -8.01
N ILE A 155 0.87 -10.68 -9.17
CA ILE A 155 0.43 -9.34 -9.61
C ILE A 155 -1.09 -9.30 -9.89
N ALA A 156 -1.66 -10.33 -10.51
CA ALA A 156 -3.11 -10.44 -10.69
C ALA A 156 -3.85 -10.48 -9.34
N SER A 157 -3.29 -11.19 -8.35
CA SER A 157 -3.81 -11.24 -6.98
C SER A 157 -3.79 -9.86 -6.32
N PHE A 158 -2.75 -9.06 -6.58
CA PHE A 158 -2.69 -7.68 -6.08
C PHE A 158 -3.89 -6.86 -6.57
N GLY A 159 -4.29 -7.00 -7.84
CA GLY A 159 -5.48 -6.32 -8.37
C GLY A 159 -6.76 -6.66 -7.61
N VAL A 160 -6.96 -7.93 -7.25
CA VAL A 160 -8.11 -8.38 -6.47
C VAL A 160 -8.10 -7.79 -5.05
N PHE A 161 -6.98 -7.91 -4.33
CA PHE A 161 -6.87 -7.38 -2.97
C PHE A 161 -6.85 -5.86 -2.92
N TRP A 162 -6.34 -5.22 -3.95
CA TRP A 162 -6.47 -3.78 -4.15
C TRP A 162 -7.93 -3.35 -4.29
N GLY A 163 -8.71 -4.05 -5.13
CA GLY A 163 -10.13 -3.79 -5.28
C GLY A 163 -10.91 -3.96 -3.97
N LEU A 164 -10.65 -5.06 -3.23
CA LEU A 164 -11.30 -5.31 -1.94
C LEU A 164 -10.93 -4.24 -0.90
N GLY A 165 -9.65 -3.88 -0.79
CA GLY A 165 -9.19 -2.82 0.11
C GLY A 165 -9.78 -1.47 -0.27
N GLY A 166 -9.81 -1.17 -1.57
CA GLY A 166 -10.36 0.07 -2.10
C GLY A 166 -11.84 0.25 -1.85
N LEU A 167 -12.62 -0.82 -1.93
CA LEU A 167 -14.05 -0.80 -1.56
C LEU A 167 -14.25 -0.66 -0.05
N ALA A 168 -13.46 -1.38 0.74
CA ALA A 168 -13.58 -1.38 2.19
C ALA A 168 -13.14 -0.03 2.81
N GLY A 169 -12.13 0.62 2.22
CA GLY A 169 -11.51 1.83 2.78
C GLY A 169 -12.47 2.97 3.08
N PRO A 170 -13.17 3.51 2.06
CA PRO A 170 -14.12 4.61 2.27
C PRO A 170 -15.26 4.23 3.22
N VAL A 171 -15.74 2.98 3.16
CA VAL A 171 -16.83 2.50 4.03
C VAL A 171 -16.38 2.48 5.49
N ILE A 172 -15.21 1.88 5.78
CA ILE A 172 -14.70 1.78 7.15
C ILE A 172 -14.34 3.16 7.68
N ALA A 173 -13.69 4.01 6.87
CA ALA A 173 -13.32 5.36 7.28
C ALA A 173 -14.55 6.25 7.50
N GLY A 174 -15.56 6.16 6.62
CA GLY A 174 -16.82 6.89 6.78
C GLY A 174 -17.54 6.48 8.06
N TYR A 175 -17.69 5.17 8.30
CA TYR A 175 -18.28 4.66 9.54
C TYR A 175 -17.49 5.10 10.80
N ALA A 176 -16.15 5.04 10.73
CA ALA A 176 -15.31 5.52 11.83
C ALA A 176 -15.53 7.01 12.11
N MET A 177 -15.66 7.84 11.05
CA MET A 177 -15.95 9.26 11.20
C MET A 177 -17.37 9.55 11.71
N ASP A 178 -18.31 8.69 11.47
CA ASP A 178 -19.68 8.83 12.00
C ASP A 178 -19.75 8.46 13.50
N VAL A 179 -18.97 7.46 13.93
CA VAL A 179 -18.94 7.02 15.34
C VAL A 179 -18.05 7.90 16.21
N TRP A 180 -16.86 8.28 15.73
CA TRP A 180 -15.84 9.00 16.54
C TRP A 180 -15.60 10.44 16.05
N GLY A 181 -16.52 10.98 15.25
CA GLY A 181 -16.35 12.31 14.64
C GLY A 181 -15.18 12.33 13.65
N PRO A 182 -14.68 13.53 13.28
CA PRO A 182 -13.60 13.65 12.30
C PRO A 182 -12.38 12.77 12.62
N ASN A 183 -12.04 12.60 13.90
CA ASN A 183 -10.89 11.81 14.35
C ASN A 183 -10.99 10.32 14.04
N GLY A 184 -12.16 9.81 13.65
CA GLY A 184 -12.34 8.46 13.13
C GLY A 184 -11.48 8.18 11.90
N PHE A 185 -11.24 9.20 11.05
CA PHE A 185 -10.40 9.06 9.87
C PHE A 185 -8.93 8.73 10.23
N PRO A 186 -8.20 9.57 10.98
CA PRO A 186 -6.83 9.23 11.38
C PRO A 186 -6.75 7.97 12.25
N LEU A 187 -7.75 7.68 13.08
CA LEU A 187 -7.80 6.46 13.88
C LEU A 187 -7.79 5.20 12.98
N MET A 188 -8.62 5.15 11.96
CA MET A 188 -8.66 4.04 10.99
C MET A 188 -7.33 3.93 10.24
N MET A 189 -6.73 5.06 9.85
CA MET A 189 -5.42 5.07 9.20
C MET A 189 -4.33 4.48 10.09
N GLY A 190 -4.30 4.85 11.37
CA GLY A 190 -3.35 4.32 12.34
C GLY A 190 -3.57 2.83 12.61
N ALA A 191 -4.83 2.39 12.73
CA ALA A 191 -5.18 0.98 12.90
C ALA A 191 -4.71 0.14 11.70
N SER A 192 -4.92 0.62 10.48
CA SER A 192 -4.46 -0.05 9.27
C SER A 192 -2.93 -0.16 9.18
N ALA A 193 -2.21 0.89 9.59
CA ALA A 193 -0.75 0.87 9.67
C ALA A 193 -0.25 -0.12 10.75
N THR A 194 -0.96 -0.20 11.88
CA THR A 194 -0.67 -1.18 12.94
C THR A 194 -0.83 -2.60 12.43
N LEU A 195 -1.90 -2.89 11.69
CA LEU A 195 -2.11 -4.19 11.06
C LEU A 195 -0.94 -4.58 10.16
N LEU A 196 -0.45 -3.66 9.32
CA LEU A 196 0.72 -3.90 8.48
C LEU A 196 1.95 -4.26 9.31
N ILE A 197 2.24 -3.49 10.38
CA ILE A 197 3.40 -3.75 11.26
C ILE A 197 3.28 -5.12 11.92
N VAL A 198 2.11 -5.50 12.43
CA VAL A 198 1.88 -6.81 13.04
C VAL A 198 2.25 -7.93 12.07
N PHE A 199 1.80 -7.84 10.81
CA PHE A 199 2.18 -8.82 9.80
C PHE A 199 3.67 -8.80 9.46
N CYS A 200 4.29 -7.62 9.43
CA CYS A 200 5.74 -7.49 9.28
C CYS A 200 6.51 -8.09 10.47
N MET A 201 5.97 -8.13 11.67
CA MET A 201 6.64 -8.67 12.85
C MET A 201 6.60 -10.19 12.94
N VAL A 202 5.69 -10.86 12.25
CA VAL A 202 5.58 -12.32 12.27
C VAL A 202 6.69 -12.95 11.40
N PRO A 203 7.67 -13.70 11.98
CA PRO A 203 8.82 -14.22 11.23
C PRO A 203 8.42 -15.13 10.06
N ARG A 204 7.34 -15.90 10.23
CA ARG A 204 6.81 -16.80 9.19
C ARG A 204 6.41 -16.07 7.91
N PHE A 205 5.96 -14.81 7.99
CA PHE A 205 5.47 -14.05 6.86
C PHE A 205 6.55 -13.24 6.12
N ARG A 206 7.75 -13.13 6.73
CA ARG A 206 8.89 -12.41 6.17
C ARG A 206 9.70 -13.25 5.16
N GLN A 207 9.47 -14.55 5.13
CA GLN A 207 10.26 -15.48 4.31
C GLN A 207 9.58 -15.70 2.97
N ALA A 208 10.42 -15.88 1.93
CA ALA A 208 9.92 -16.31 0.64
C ALA A 208 9.17 -17.65 0.79
N PRO A 209 8.04 -17.83 0.11
CA PRO A 209 7.30 -19.09 0.15
C PRO A 209 8.19 -20.27 -0.25
N ARG A 210 7.97 -21.44 0.35
CA ARG A 210 8.73 -22.66 0.03
C ARG A 210 8.61 -23.09 -1.43
N THR A 211 7.49 -22.79 -2.08
CA THR A 211 7.27 -22.96 -3.52
C THR A 211 8.30 -22.20 -4.36
N ALA A 212 8.68 -20.99 -3.96
CA ALA A 212 9.70 -20.18 -4.65
C ALA A 212 11.14 -20.71 -4.44
N ALA A 213 11.38 -21.55 -3.44
CA ALA A 213 12.70 -22.12 -3.17
C ALA A 213 13.02 -23.32 -4.08
N VAL A 214 12.01 -24.06 -4.55
CA VAL A 214 12.19 -25.25 -5.41
C VAL A 214 12.69 -24.85 -6.81
N VAL A 215 12.23 -23.71 -7.34
CA VAL A 215 12.64 -23.21 -8.67
C VAL A 215 14.12 -22.73 -8.69
N ARG A 216 14.71 -22.44 -7.53
CA ARG A 216 16.12 -22.03 -7.45
C ARG A 216 17.11 -23.19 -7.45
N SER A 217 16.66 -24.42 -7.27
CA SER A 217 17.51 -25.61 -7.14
C SER A 217 17.59 -26.47 -8.41
N THR A 218 16.89 -26.11 -9.47
CA THR A 218 17.06 -26.72 -10.80
C THR A 218 18.09 -25.91 -11.59
N PRO A 219 19.21 -26.54 -11.98
CA PRO A 219 20.28 -25.90 -12.75
C PRO A 219 19.83 -25.46 -14.14
#